data_b6ef175337884f9aa355c8178e7d8c97
#
_entry.id   b6ef175337884f9aa355c8178e7d8c97
#
_cell.length_a   1.000
_cell.length_b   1.000
_cell.length_c   1.000
_cell.angle_alpha   90.00
_cell.angle_beta   90.00
_cell.angle_gamma   90.00
#
_symmetry.space_group_name_H-M   'P 1'
#
loop_
_entity.id
_entity.type
_entity.pdbx_description
1 polymer ?
#
loop_
_entity_poly.entity_id
_entity_poly.type
_entity_poly.pdbx_seq_one_letter_code
_entity_poly.pdbx_strand_id
1 'polypeptide(L)'
;MSQNEAAPGPAIDVAVGILMRENGDVLLGQRPPGKPYAGYWEFPGGKVEPGEAIALALRRELQEELGVTILDAEPWCGVAHVYPHAHVHLHFFICRTWQGEPQSLEGQAFAWQGKVDLQPLLPATIPLLHWLDQINGRNPA
;
A
#
# COMPACT_ATOMS: atom_id res chain seq x y z
N MET A 1 -11.03 -27.26 18.83
CA MET A 1 -10.94 -26.81 18.37
C MET A 1 -10.61 -26.29 17.97
N SER A 2 -10.13 -26.25 17.96
CA SER A 2 -9.65 -25.64 17.66
C SER A 2 -9.66 -24.95 16.91
N GLN A 3 -10.06 -24.70 16.72
CA GLN A 3 -10.10 -23.86 16.02
C GLN A 3 -9.32 -22.78 16.02
N ASN A 4 -9.09 -22.29 16.54
CA ASN A 4 -8.26 -21.20 16.67
C ASN A 4 -6.91 -21.37 16.22
N GLU A 5 -6.56 -22.46 15.94
CA GLU A 5 -5.25 -22.68 15.43
C GLU A 5 -5.03 -22.03 14.09
N ALA A 6 -6.08 -21.60 13.41
CA ALA A 6 -5.92 -20.92 12.16
C ALA A 6 -5.40 -19.49 12.31
N ALA A 7 -5.44 -18.95 13.51
CA ALA A 7 -5.01 -17.56 13.70
C ALA A 7 -3.50 -17.46 13.60
N PRO A 8 -2.95 -16.62 12.73
CA PRO A 8 -1.50 -16.50 12.55
C PRO A 8 -0.82 -15.63 13.61
N GLY A 9 -1.48 -15.37 14.73
CA GLY A 9 -0.93 -14.56 15.79
C GLY A 9 -1.33 -13.10 15.69
N PRO A 10 -0.65 -12.20 16.41
CA PRO A 10 -0.99 -10.79 16.40
C PRO A 10 -0.85 -10.18 15.01
N ALA A 11 -1.67 -9.19 14.74
CA ALA A 11 -1.60 -8.48 13.47
C ALA A 11 -0.29 -7.71 13.37
N ILE A 12 0.28 -7.73 12.18
CA ILE A 12 1.45 -6.93 11.84
C ILE A 12 0.96 -5.61 11.28
N ASP A 13 1.39 -4.50 11.87
CA ASP A 13 1.02 -3.18 11.35
C ASP A 13 1.86 -2.85 10.13
N VAL A 14 1.19 -2.40 9.07
CA VAL A 14 1.83 -2.03 7.81
C VAL A 14 1.34 -0.64 7.42
N ALA A 15 2.26 0.26 7.12
CA ALA A 15 1.92 1.60 6.63
C ALA A 15 1.95 1.60 5.12
N VAL A 16 0.89 2.09 4.48
CA VAL A 16 0.73 2.04 3.03
C VAL A 16 0.42 3.43 2.50
N GLY A 17 1.15 3.86 1.47
CA GLY A 17 0.98 5.16 0.87
C GLY A 17 0.36 5.09 -0.51
N ILE A 18 -0.72 5.83 -0.69
CA ILE A 18 -1.34 6.01 -2.00
C ILE A 18 -0.85 7.36 -2.51
N LEU A 19 0.23 7.33 -3.30
CA LEU A 19 0.72 8.55 -3.94
C LEU A 19 -0.22 8.88 -5.07
N MET A 20 -0.83 10.06 -4.99
CA MET A 20 -1.87 10.46 -5.93
C MET A 20 -1.48 11.78 -6.58
N ARG A 21 -1.43 11.77 -7.91
CA ARG A 21 -1.20 12.97 -8.69
C ARG A 21 -2.46 13.81 -8.77
N GLU A 22 -2.31 15.05 -9.21
CA GLU A 22 -3.42 15.97 -9.37
C GLU A 22 -4.52 15.43 -10.27
N ASN A 23 -4.14 14.70 -11.31
CA ASN A 23 -5.11 14.13 -12.25
C ASN A 23 -5.77 12.86 -11.71
N GLY A 24 -5.42 12.43 -10.49
CA GLY A 24 -6.00 11.25 -9.87
C GLY A 24 -5.24 9.96 -10.10
N ASP A 25 -4.15 9.98 -10.87
CA ASP A 25 -3.34 8.78 -11.06
C ASP A 25 -2.70 8.37 -9.74
N VAL A 26 -2.63 7.06 -9.51
CA VAL A 26 -2.03 6.50 -8.30
C VAL A 26 -0.88 5.57 -8.68
N LEU A 27 0.08 5.43 -7.76
CA LEU A 27 1.28 4.63 -7.99
C LEU A 27 1.11 3.26 -7.35
N LEU A 28 1.33 2.20 -8.15
CA LEU A 28 1.34 0.83 -7.66
C LEU A 28 2.69 0.19 -7.92
N GLY A 29 3.09 -0.72 -7.05
CA GLY A 29 4.32 -1.48 -7.17
C GLY A 29 4.03 -2.96 -7.27
N GLN A 30 4.92 -3.70 -7.92
CA GLN A 30 4.79 -5.14 -8.10
C GLN A 30 5.64 -5.85 -7.05
N ARG A 31 5.06 -6.82 -6.37
CA ARG A 31 5.81 -7.57 -5.35
C ARG A 31 6.92 -8.37 -6.02
N PRO A 32 8.14 -8.30 -5.48
CA PRO A 32 9.30 -8.94 -6.12
C PRO A 32 9.28 -10.46 -5.97
N PRO A 33 10.08 -11.18 -6.78
CA PRO A 33 10.25 -12.62 -6.59
C PRO A 33 10.76 -12.94 -5.19
N GLY A 34 10.37 -14.12 -4.69
CA GLY A 34 10.82 -14.57 -3.38
C GLY A 34 9.94 -14.16 -2.22
N LYS A 35 8.96 -13.29 -2.46
CA LYS A 35 7.99 -12.90 -1.44
C LYS A 35 6.65 -13.55 -1.69
N PRO A 36 5.82 -13.71 -0.64
CA PRO A 36 4.45 -14.18 -0.87
C PRO A 36 3.73 -13.27 -1.86
N TYR A 37 2.92 -13.86 -2.71
CA TYR A 37 2.19 -13.12 -3.76
C TYR A 37 3.14 -12.41 -4.73
N ALA A 38 4.29 -13.00 -5.04
CA ALA A 38 5.21 -12.43 -6.04
C ALA A 38 4.47 -12.14 -7.34
N GLY A 39 4.72 -10.97 -7.93
CA GLY A 39 4.07 -10.55 -9.16
C GLY A 39 2.75 -9.81 -8.98
N TYR A 40 2.16 -9.84 -7.79
CA TYR A 40 0.94 -9.10 -7.51
C TYR A 40 1.24 -7.62 -7.32
N TRP A 41 0.31 -6.76 -7.71
CA TRP A 41 0.44 -5.32 -7.60
C TRP A 41 -0.23 -4.80 -6.34
N GLU A 42 0.38 -3.80 -5.71
CA GLU A 42 -0.10 -3.22 -4.46
C GLU A 42 0.38 -1.78 -4.34
N PHE A 43 -0.19 -1.03 -3.42
CA PHE A 43 0.32 0.28 -3.09
C PHE A 43 1.62 0.13 -2.29
N PRO A 44 2.58 1.05 -2.45
CA PRO A 44 3.86 0.96 -1.76
C PRO A 44 3.74 1.21 -0.25
N GLY A 45 4.62 0.61 0.51
CA GLY A 45 4.65 0.74 1.96
C GLY A 45 5.43 -0.38 2.59
N GLY A 46 5.32 -0.52 3.90
CA GLY A 46 6.02 -1.56 4.61
C GLY A 46 5.67 -1.63 6.08
N LYS A 47 6.32 -2.56 6.76
CA LYS A 47 6.04 -2.85 8.17
C LYS A 47 6.43 -1.70 9.08
N VAL A 48 5.58 -1.45 10.08
CA VAL A 48 5.88 -0.51 11.15
C VAL A 48 6.78 -1.22 12.15
N GLU A 49 7.87 -0.57 12.54
CA GLU A 49 8.81 -1.15 13.49
C GLU A 49 8.34 -0.93 14.92
N PRO A 50 8.81 -1.76 15.86
CA PRO A 50 8.40 -1.60 17.27
C PRO A 50 8.70 -0.19 17.77
N GLY A 51 7.69 0.45 18.37
CA GLY A 51 7.83 1.80 18.92
C GLY A 51 7.79 2.91 17.89
N GLU A 52 7.66 2.57 16.61
CA GLU A 52 7.62 3.58 15.56
C GLU A 52 6.18 4.04 15.34
N ALA A 53 5.98 5.37 15.21
CA ALA A 53 4.67 5.88 14.83
C ALA A 53 4.35 5.49 13.40
N ILE A 54 3.08 5.19 13.11
CA ILE A 54 2.67 4.68 11.80
C ILE A 54 3.00 5.68 10.69
N ALA A 55 2.75 6.98 10.91
CA ALA A 55 3.04 7.99 9.90
C ALA A 55 4.54 8.13 9.64
N LEU A 56 5.37 7.89 10.64
CA LEU A 56 6.82 7.92 10.46
C LEU A 56 7.30 6.68 9.71
N ALA A 57 6.68 5.53 9.98
CA ALA A 57 6.98 4.31 9.23
C ALA A 57 6.67 4.50 7.75
N LEU A 58 5.55 5.14 7.45
CA LEU A 58 5.19 5.45 6.07
C LEU A 58 6.27 6.27 5.38
N ARG A 59 6.70 7.36 6.03
CA ARG A 59 7.72 8.23 5.45
C ARG A 59 9.04 7.49 5.23
N ARG A 60 9.44 6.69 6.21
CA ARG A 60 10.66 5.90 6.12
C ARG A 60 10.59 4.89 4.97
N GLU A 61 9.48 4.15 4.89
CA GLU A 61 9.32 3.13 3.85
C GLU A 61 9.32 3.72 2.44
N LEU A 62 8.63 4.83 2.25
CA LEU A 62 8.58 5.45 0.93
C LEU A 62 9.91 6.09 0.54
N GLN A 63 10.68 6.57 1.54
CA GLN A 63 12.03 7.02 1.27
C GLN A 63 12.92 5.86 0.83
N GLU A 64 12.81 4.72 1.51
CA GLU A 64 13.63 3.55 1.20
C GLU A 64 13.27 2.95 -0.16
N GLU A 65 11.99 2.82 -0.45
CA GLU A 65 11.55 2.15 -1.68
C GLU A 65 11.60 3.05 -2.90
N LEU A 66 11.25 4.32 -2.74
CA LEU A 66 11.02 5.22 -3.87
C LEU A 66 11.93 6.43 -3.90
N GLY A 67 12.64 6.72 -2.81
CA GLY A 67 13.49 7.90 -2.73
C GLY A 67 12.73 9.21 -2.63
N VAL A 68 11.47 9.17 -2.17
CA VAL A 68 10.67 10.38 -2.06
C VAL A 68 10.51 10.77 -0.60
N THR A 69 10.43 12.08 -0.36
CA THR A 69 10.14 12.62 0.96
C THR A 69 8.68 13.05 0.98
N ILE A 70 7.86 12.32 1.75
CA ILE A 70 6.44 12.62 1.85
C ILE A 70 6.26 13.87 2.70
N LEU A 71 5.59 14.88 2.14
CA LEU A 71 5.34 16.13 2.85
C LEU A 71 4.00 16.11 3.57
N ASP A 72 3.00 15.47 2.98
CA ASP A 72 1.66 15.43 3.52
C ASP A 72 1.10 14.02 3.37
N ALA A 73 0.71 13.43 4.48
CA ALA A 73 0.14 12.08 4.49
C ALA A 73 -1.17 12.13 5.25
N GLU A 74 -2.26 12.02 4.53
CA GLU A 74 -3.60 12.11 5.10
C GLU A 74 -4.09 10.70 5.45
N PRO A 75 -4.34 10.40 6.73
CA PRO A 75 -4.91 9.10 7.08
C PRO A 75 -6.25 8.90 6.38
N TRP A 76 -6.42 7.75 5.76
CA TRP A 76 -7.64 7.48 5.01
C TRP A 76 -8.45 6.35 5.63
N CYS A 77 -7.89 5.14 5.71
CA CYS A 77 -8.62 4.02 6.30
C CYS A 77 -7.66 2.94 6.78
N GLY A 78 -8.17 2.04 7.61
CA GLY A 78 -7.45 0.87 8.06
C GLY A 78 -8.19 -0.38 7.62
N VAL A 79 -7.44 -1.41 7.23
CA VAL A 79 -8.01 -2.68 6.79
C VAL A 79 -7.26 -3.82 7.47
N ALA A 80 -8.00 -4.67 8.18
CA ALA A 80 -7.44 -5.89 8.73
C ALA A 80 -7.66 -7.00 7.71
N HIS A 81 -6.62 -7.76 7.42
CA HIS A 81 -6.71 -8.85 6.45
C HIS A 81 -5.84 -10.02 6.90
N VAL A 82 -6.37 -11.22 6.74
CA VAL A 82 -5.64 -12.44 7.06
C VAL A 82 -5.22 -13.10 5.76
N TYR A 83 -3.93 -13.06 5.48
CA TYR A 83 -3.34 -13.81 4.39
C TYR A 83 -2.87 -15.16 4.92
N PRO A 84 -2.65 -16.15 4.06
CA PRO A 84 -2.11 -17.43 4.53
C PRO A 84 -0.79 -17.29 5.27
N HIS A 85 0.01 -16.28 4.94
CA HIS A 85 1.33 -16.09 5.53
C HIS A 85 1.36 -15.10 6.69
N ALA A 86 0.30 -14.27 6.86
CA ALA A 86 0.36 -13.23 7.89
C ALA A 86 -1.01 -12.59 8.12
N HIS A 87 -1.25 -12.22 9.38
CA HIS A 87 -2.38 -11.37 9.75
C HIS A 87 -1.85 -9.94 9.74
N VAL A 88 -2.41 -9.07 8.90
CA VAL A 88 -1.92 -7.70 8.75
C VAL A 88 -3.01 -6.70 9.08
N HIS A 89 -2.57 -5.56 9.60
CA HIS A 89 -3.42 -4.40 9.77
C HIS A 89 -2.81 -3.29 8.91
N LEU A 90 -3.48 -3.00 7.80
CA LEU A 90 -2.98 -2.05 6.81
C LEU A 90 -3.53 -0.66 7.12
N HIS A 91 -2.63 0.31 7.24
CA HIS A 91 -2.98 1.70 7.51
C HIS A 91 -2.71 2.49 6.26
N PHE A 92 -3.78 2.92 5.58
CA PHE A 92 -3.67 3.61 4.29
C PHE A 92 -3.68 5.11 4.47
N PHE A 93 -2.74 5.77 3.78
CA PHE A 93 -2.64 7.22 3.75
C PHE A 93 -2.70 7.70 2.32
N ILE A 94 -3.40 8.81 2.08
CA ILE A 94 -3.37 9.46 0.77
C ILE A 94 -2.30 10.54 0.81
N CYS A 95 -1.34 10.45 -0.12
CA CYS A 95 -0.20 11.35 -0.17
C CYS A 95 -0.27 12.13 -1.47
N ARG A 96 -0.53 13.43 -1.36
CA ARG A 96 -0.71 14.29 -2.55
C ARG A 96 0.50 15.18 -2.82
N THR A 97 1.39 15.34 -1.82
CA THR A 97 2.57 16.18 -1.99
C THR A 97 3.81 15.47 -1.46
N TRP A 98 4.85 15.48 -2.25
CA TRP A 98 6.13 14.89 -1.88
C TRP A 98 7.25 15.58 -2.66
N GLN A 99 8.50 15.39 -2.20
CA GLN A 99 9.68 15.86 -2.89
C GLN A 99 10.40 14.68 -3.52
N GLY A 100 10.92 14.87 -4.71
CA GLY A 100 11.64 13.85 -5.45
C GLY A 100 10.75 13.12 -6.44
N GLU A 101 11.36 12.48 -7.43
CA GLU A 101 10.65 11.64 -8.40
C GLU A 101 10.71 10.20 -7.92
N PRO A 102 9.57 9.51 -7.81
CA PRO A 102 9.62 8.10 -7.41
C PRO A 102 10.48 7.27 -8.34
N GLN A 103 11.36 6.48 -7.75
CA GLN A 103 12.27 5.58 -8.46
C GLN A 103 12.19 4.21 -7.83
N SER A 104 12.48 3.17 -8.62
CA SER A 104 12.53 1.81 -8.10
C SER A 104 13.89 1.57 -7.47
N LEU A 105 14.01 1.86 -6.18
CA LEU A 105 15.29 1.71 -5.48
C LEU A 105 15.55 0.27 -5.03
N GLU A 106 14.51 -0.57 -5.00
CA GLU A 106 14.64 -1.96 -4.58
C GLU A 106 14.38 -2.95 -5.69
N GLY A 107 14.33 -2.47 -6.92
CA GLY A 107 14.28 -3.32 -8.10
C GLY A 107 12.90 -3.76 -8.57
N GLN A 108 11.84 -3.48 -7.83
CA GLN A 108 10.50 -3.86 -8.26
C GLN A 108 9.96 -2.88 -9.30
N ALA A 109 9.02 -3.35 -10.11
CA ALA A 109 8.37 -2.49 -11.10
C ALA A 109 7.36 -1.58 -10.43
N PHE A 110 7.21 -0.37 -10.96
CA PHE A 110 6.19 0.59 -10.52
C PHE A 110 5.44 1.11 -11.73
N ALA A 111 4.18 1.46 -11.53
CA ALA A 111 3.35 2.00 -12.60
C ALA A 111 2.36 3.02 -12.04
N TRP A 112 2.21 4.14 -12.75
CA TRP A 112 1.15 5.12 -12.48
C TRP A 112 -0.10 4.70 -13.23
N GLN A 113 -1.24 4.70 -12.56
CA GLN A 113 -2.49 4.25 -13.14
C GLN A 113 -3.60 5.24 -12.86
N GLY A 114 -4.30 5.69 -13.88
CA GLY A 114 -5.51 6.47 -13.73
C GLY A 114 -6.65 5.57 -13.31
N LYS A 115 -7.06 4.65 -14.21
CA LYS A 115 -7.94 3.55 -13.83
C LYS A 115 -7.07 2.33 -13.66
N VAL A 116 -7.11 1.74 -12.47
CA VAL A 116 -6.22 0.62 -12.17
C VAL A 116 -6.75 -0.64 -12.84
N ASP A 117 -5.97 -1.17 -13.79
CA ASP A 117 -6.31 -2.41 -14.46
C ASP A 117 -5.15 -3.40 -14.44
N LEU A 118 -4.14 -3.15 -13.64
CA LEU A 118 -3.03 -4.08 -13.46
C LEU A 118 -3.51 -5.37 -12.81
N GLN A 119 -2.92 -6.49 -13.22
CA GLN A 119 -3.30 -7.80 -12.68
C GLN A 119 -2.06 -8.66 -12.49
N PRO A 120 -2.06 -9.53 -11.48
CA PRO A 120 -3.07 -9.61 -10.42
C PRO A 120 -2.88 -8.54 -9.36
N LEU A 121 -3.96 -8.18 -8.67
CA LEU A 121 -3.91 -7.22 -7.56
C LEU A 121 -3.91 -7.96 -6.24
N LEU A 122 -3.13 -7.48 -5.29
CA LEU A 122 -3.16 -8.04 -3.94
C LEU A 122 -4.58 -7.90 -3.39
N PRO A 123 -5.14 -8.97 -2.78
CA PRO A 123 -6.57 -8.97 -2.40
C PRO A 123 -7.02 -7.77 -1.58
N ALA A 124 -6.23 -7.30 -0.62
CA ALA A 124 -6.62 -6.17 0.22
C ALA A 124 -6.66 -4.85 -0.55
N THR A 125 -6.07 -4.79 -1.75
CA THR A 125 -6.06 -3.60 -2.59
C THR A 125 -7.39 -3.41 -3.33
N ILE A 126 -8.03 -4.52 -3.68
CA ILE A 126 -9.17 -4.51 -4.59
C ILE A 126 -10.34 -3.62 -4.13
N PRO A 127 -10.85 -3.75 -2.90
CA PRO A 127 -11.97 -2.92 -2.48
C PRO A 127 -11.62 -1.43 -2.38
N LEU A 128 -10.34 -1.12 -2.17
CA LEU A 128 -9.92 0.26 -2.05
C LEU A 128 -10.02 1.02 -3.36
N LEU A 129 -9.85 0.33 -4.48
CA LEU A 129 -9.91 0.98 -5.79
C LEU A 129 -11.28 1.56 -6.06
N HIS A 130 -12.34 0.86 -5.66
CA HIS A 130 -13.69 1.36 -5.81
C HIS A 130 -13.90 2.64 -4.99
N TRP A 131 -13.40 2.65 -3.75
CA TRP A 131 -13.54 3.83 -2.89
C TRP A 131 -12.70 5.00 -3.39
N LEU A 132 -11.53 4.73 -3.95
CA LEU A 132 -10.68 5.76 -4.54
C LEU A 132 -11.37 6.43 -5.72
N ASP A 133 -12.04 5.66 -6.56
CA ASP A 133 -12.75 6.21 -7.70
C ASP A 133 -13.86 7.16 -7.23
N GLN A 134 -14.53 6.85 -6.14
CA GLN A 134 -15.55 7.72 -5.57
C GLN A 134 -14.93 9.02 -5.05
N ILE A 135 -13.80 8.94 -4.35
CA ILE A 135 -13.11 10.12 -3.85
C ILE A 135 -12.72 11.05 -4.99
N ASN A 136 -12.27 10.48 -6.10
CA ASN A 136 -11.82 11.26 -7.25
C ASN A 136 -12.97 11.68 -8.17
N GLY A 137 -14.20 11.38 -7.80
CA GLY A 137 -15.35 11.71 -8.62
C GLY A 137 -15.46 10.88 -9.88
N ARG A 138 -14.76 9.75 -9.96
CA ARG A 138 -14.85 8.86 -11.10
C ARG A 138 -16.03 7.92 -10.96
N ASN A 139 -16.61 7.59 -12.10
CA ASN A 139 -17.64 6.58 -12.13
C ASN A 139 -16.98 5.22 -12.17
N PRO A 140 -17.23 4.32 -11.22
CA PRO A 140 -16.57 3.02 -11.20
C PRO A 140 -17.02 2.07 -12.30
N ALA A 141 -18.08 2.36 -12.98
CA ALA A 141 -18.59 1.49 -14.02
C ALA A 141 -17.70 1.46 -15.26
#